data_f0aa8246440fcd964262148acef84d6a
#
_entry.id   f0aa8246440fcd964262148acef84d6a
#
_cell.length_a   1.000
_cell.length_b   1.000
_cell.length_c   1.000
_cell.angle_alpha   90.00
_cell.angle_beta   90.00
_cell.angle_gamma   90.00
#
_symmetry.space_group_name_H-M   'P 1'
#
loop_
_entity.id
_entity.type
_entity.pdbx_description
1 polymer ?
#
loop_
_entity_poly.entity_id
_entity_poly.type
_entity_poly.pdbx_seq_one_letter_code
_entity_poly.pdbx_strand_id
1 'polypeptide(L)'
;MSGVLSRLAGRLRTGDLVTGISRLLALACLVGLVGMLPWLSGKDPALTILRATSSDREPTPEVLASIRKSIGIDGGPLHVIGHWLAGVARGDLGRSWVSGADVGPDAVDAFGVSLSLMAAALGVGVVVAAALVLPALRDGLRGRPRPRGGAASAILISLPEYLLAPILMLVLAVYLRILPPFGWGSPEKVIMPALSLGLPTGGYLGGLVSDAVTATFSERWVATWSTAGIRGRTLAGAVLRRALAPLTGQVALVVVALTGGAVAVEKIFAIPGLGRELLDAASAQDVPALQAQILLLLALALTTGAIAGAVRRLLMGRAAGAGGLTAPPPVEHSGRAARVIAVSGAALLALMVAVGIRRDPYAVVADKLAQPSAALPLGADSLGRDVLARVAHGAVSTVSGAVIVTVVCFIIAMLVGLAPRAATGFIEVANAAPPILAGLIVAGVSGPSATGAAIAVAGVGWAPLASHAAGLVAENRQRPDVLLAPVLGEGRLRITLTRVLPAVVGPLARHAALRLPGKALALAALGFLGLGAQSPAPEWGLVLSDALPYIERAPWAVATPAAALVVLSITSVAASRSMRR
;
A
#
# COMPACT_ATOMS: atom_id res chain seq x y z
N MET A 1 -20.85 -7.54 -44.19
CA MET A 1 -20.72 -8.10 -42.82
C MET A 1 -19.33 -8.71 -42.59
N SER A 2 -18.71 -9.43 -43.51
CA SER A 2 -17.39 -10.04 -43.34
C SER A 2 -16.23 -9.04 -43.13
N GLY A 3 -16.21 -7.90 -43.83
CA GLY A 3 -15.15 -6.89 -43.69
C GLY A 3 -15.20 -6.06 -42.40
N VAL A 4 -16.34 -5.99 -41.72
CA VAL A 4 -16.46 -5.34 -40.40
C VAL A 4 -15.94 -6.30 -39.29
N LEU A 5 -16.26 -7.58 -39.40
CA LEU A 5 -15.80 -8.62 -38.47
C LEU A 5 -14.29 -8.83 -38.56
N SER A 6 -13.67 -8.78 -39.75
CA SER A 6 -12.23 -8.87 -39.90
C SER A 6 -11.47 -7.65 -39.34
N ARG A 7 -12.04 -6.43 -39.51
CA ARG A 7 -11.48 -5.21 -38.89
C ARG A 7 -11.65 -5.18 -37.38
N LEU A 8 -12.75 -5.72 -36.84
CA LEU A 8 -12.94 -5.87 -35.38
C LEU A 8 -11.98 -6.92 -34.79
N ALA A 9 -11.82 -8.07 -35.44
CA ALA A 9 -10.86 -9.11 -35.03
C ALA A 9 -9.42 -8.62 -35.11
N GLY A 10 -9.05 -7.84 -36.13
CA GLY A 10 -7.73 -7.19 -36.25
C GLY A 10 -7.51 -6.15 -35.14
N ARG A 11 -8.52 -5.35 -34.78
CA ARG A 11 -8.43 -4.36 -33.69
C ARG A 11 -8.37 -5.01 -32.30
N LEU A 12 -8.98 -6.16 -32.08
CA LEU A 12 -8.86 -6.93 -30.85
C LEU A 12 -7.44 -7.51 -30.70
N ARG A 13 -6.89 -8.10 -31.76
CA ARG A 13 -5.50 -8.62 -31.78
C ARG A 13 -4.46 -7.51 -31.56
N THR A 14 -4.62 -6.35 -32.18
CA THR A 14 -3.70 -5.21 -31.96
C THR A 14 -3.82 -4.62 -30.55
N GLY A 15 -5.02 -4.61 -29.96
CA GLY A 15 -5.24 -4.16 -28.57
C GLY A 15 -4.54 -5.04 -27.55
N ASP A 16 -4.61 -6.35 -27.74
CA ASP A 16 -3.95 -7.34 -26.87
C ASP A 16 -2.42 -7.28 -27.01
N LEU A 17 -1.92 -7.06 -28.21
CA LEU A 17 -0.52 -6.87 -28.49
C LEU A 17 0.05 -5.61 -27.79
N VAL A 18 -0.65 -4.47 -27.90
CA VAL A 18 -0.25 -3.22 -27.22
C VAL A 18 -0.20 -3.41 -25.71
N THR A 19 -1.19 -4.08 -25.14
CA THR A 19 -1.22 -4.37 -23.69
C THR A 19 -0.08 -5.31 -23.29
N GLY A 20 0.21 -6.34 -24.07
CA GLY A 20 1.34 -7.24 -23.84
C GLY A 20 2.69 -6.52 -23.89
N ILE A 21 2.90 -5.70 -24.91
CA ILE A 21 4.11 -4.87 -25.02
C ILE A 21 4.23 -3.90 -23.85
N SER A 22 3.13 -3.24 -23.44
CA SER A 22 3.11 -2.33 -22.29
C SER A 22 3.55 -3.03 -21.00
N ARG A 23 3.10 -4.27 -20.76
CA ARG A 23 3.50 -5.07 -19.61
C ARG A 23 4.99 -5.45 -19.63
N LEU A 24 5.48 -5.88 -20.78
CA LEU A 24 6.91 -6.20 -20.94
C LEU A 24 7.79 -4.97 -20.74
N LEU A 25 7.39 -3.83 -21.32
CA LEU A 25 8.11 -2.57 -21.13
C LEU A 25 8.09 -2.11 -19.67
N ALA A 26 6.96 -2.20 -18.99
CA ALA A 26 6.86 -1.83 -17.59
C ALA A 26 7.75 -2.69 -16.69
N LEU A 27 7.78 -4.01 -16.94
CA LEU A 27 8.66 -4.93 -16.21
C LEU A 27 10.13 -4.63 -16.52
N ALA A 28 10.49 -4.42 -17.79
CA ALA A 28 11.85 -4.06 -18.20
C ALA A 28 12.29 -2.72 -17.60
N CYS A 29 11.40 -1.72 -17.56
CA CYS A 29 11.66 -0.44 -16.88
C CYS A 29 11.89 -0.62 -15.38
N LEU A 30 11.09 -1.46 -14.71
CA LEU A 30 11.25 -1.73 -13.28
C LEU A 30 12.59 -2.42 -13.00
N VAL A 31 12.92 -3.48 -13.73
CA VAL A 31 14.20 -4.19 -13.60
C VAL A 31 15.37 -3.27 -13.94
N GLY A 32 15.24 -2.46 -15.00
CA GLY A 32 16.22 -1.44 -15.36
C GLY A 32 16.41 -0.38 -14.27
N LEU A 33 15.33 0.09 -13.67
CA LEU A 33 15.38 1.03 -12.54
C LEU A 33 16.14 0.43 -11.35
N VAL A 34 15.84 -0.82 -10.99
CA VAL A 34 16.55 -1.54 -9.92
C VAL A 34 18.03 -1.68 -10.24
N GLY A 35 18.39 -2.08 -11.48
CA GLY A 35 19.78 -2.18 -11.93
C GLY A 35 20.52 -0.83 -11.97
N MET A 36 19.78 0.29 -12.11
CA MET A 36 20.36 1.64 -12.12
C MET A 36 20.46 2.28 -10.73
N LEU A 37 20.01 1.65 -9.66
CA LEU A 37 20.05 2.21 -8.30
C LEU A 37 21.43 2.77 -7.92
N PRO A 38 22.57 2.12 -8.23
CA PRO A 38 23.90 2.65 -7.92
C PRO A 38 24.17 4.04 -8.52
N TRP A 39 23.61 4.31 -9.71
CA TRP A 39 23.81 5.56 -10.45
C TRP A 39 22.80 6.65 -10.04
N LEU A 40 21.60 6.25 -9.66
CA LEU A 40 20.54 7.18 -9.25
C LEU A 40 20.83 7.82 -7.89
N SER A 41 21.65 7.18 -7.05
CA SER A 41 22.00 7.70 -5.72
C SER A 41 22.77 9.02 -5.74
N GLY A 42 23.41 9.38 -6.88
CA GLY A 42 24.23 10.60 -7.00
C GLY A 42 25.42 10.66 -6.04
N LYS A 43 25.64 9.63 -5.21
CA LYS A 43 26.76 9.47 -4.29
C LYS A 43 27.76 8.51 -4.90
N ASP A 44 29.03 8.73 -4.56
CA ASP A 44 30.08 7.79 -4.97
C ASP A 44 30.00 6.51 -4.13
N PRO A 45 29.65 5.35 -4.73
CA PRO A 45 29.60 4.09 -4.01
C PRO A 45 30.93 3.74 -3.33
N ALA A 46 32.06 4.11 -3.96
CA ALA A 46 33.38 3.87 -3.40
C ALA A 46 33.59 4.59 -2.06
N LEU A 47 33.05 5.81 -1.93
CA LEU A 47 33.11 6.56 -0.67
C LEU A 47 32.21 5.91 0.41
N THR A 48 31.05 5.39 0.03
CA THR A 48 30.15 4.68 0.94
C THR A 48 30.81 3.41 1.48
N ILE A 49 31.40 2.61 0.60
CA ILE A 49 32.13 1.39 0.95
C ILE A 49 33.33 1.73 1.84
N LEU A 50 34.13 2.73 1.48
CA LEU A 50 35.30 3.13 2.25
C LEU A 50 34.92 3.51 3.69
N ARG A 51 33.87 4.32 3.86
CA ARG A 51 33.37 4.72 5.19
C ARG A 51 32.81 3.55 6.00
N ALA A 52 32.17 2.59 5.34
CA ALA A 52 31.62 1.41 5.99
C ALA A 52 32.70 0.40 6.42
N THR A 53 33.73 0.21 5.58
CA THR A 53 34.77 -0.82 5.80
C THR A 53 36.03 -0.30 6.48
N SER A 54 36.34 0.98 6.35
CA SER A 54 37.58 1.58 6.85
C SER A 54 37.38 3.06 7.15
N SER A 55 36.65 3.38 8.22
CA SER A 55 36.33 4.76 8.63
C SER A 55 37.56 5.66 8.84
N ASP A 56 38.70 5.03 9.19
CA ASP A 56 39.96 5.72 9.52
C ASP A 56 40.84 6.01 8.30
N ARG A 57 40.50 5.48 7.10
CA ARG A 57 41.23 5.76 5.87
C ARG A 57 40.76 7.05 5.22
N GLU A 58 41.72 7.91 4.86
CA GLU A 58 41.41 9.12 4.09
C GLU A 58 40.91 8.75 2.66
N PRO A 59 39.87 9.42 2.17
CA PRO A 59 39.30 9.17 0.85
C PRO A 59 40.19 9.80 -0.26
N THR A 60 41.38 9.21 -0.48
CA THR A 60 42.24 9.65 -1.59
C THR A 60 41.70 9.21 -2.94
N PRO A 61 41.94 9.96 -4.02
CA PRO A 61 41.47 9.61 -5.36
C PRO A 61 41.88 8.19 -5.81
N GLU A 62 43.10 7.73 -5.42
CA GLU A 62 43.61 6.42 -5.77
C GLU A 62 42.84 5.28 -5.06
N VAL A 63 42.54 5.49 -3.77
CA VAL A 63 41.75 4.51 -2.97
C VAL A 63 40.34 4.40 -3.53
N LEU A 64 39.70 5.51 -3.82
CA LEU A 64 38.37 5.53 -4.43
C LEU A 64 38.36 4.88 -5.81
N ALA A 65 39.37 5.14 -6.65
CA ALA A 65 39.51 4.51 -7.97
C ALA A 65 39.70 3.00 -7.86
N SER A 66 40.48 2.51 -6.90
CA SER A 66 40.67 1.07 -6.67
C SER A 66 39.36 0.38 -6.26
N ILE A 67 38.58 1.02 -5.39
CA ILE A 67 37.26 0.51 -4.96
C ILE A 67 36.28 0.52 -6.14
N ARG A 68 36.19 1.62 -6.94
CA ARG A 68 35.32 1.67 -8.12
C ARG A 68 35.66 0.55 -9.12
N LYS A 69 36.94 0.28 -9.34
CA LYS A 69 37.40 -0.81 -10.18
C LYS A 69 37.00 -2.17 -9.62
N SER A 70 37.11 -2.39 -8.31
CA SER A 70 36.73 -3.66 -7.67
C SER A 70 35.25 -3.98 -7.75
N ILE A 71 34.38 -2.96 -7.73
CA ILE A 71 32.92 -3.10 -7.85
C ILE A 71 32.42 -2.99 -9.29
N GLY A 72 33.32 -2.74 -10.27
CA GLY A 72 33.01 -2.77 -11.70
C GLY A 72 32.15 -1.61 -12.21
N ILE A 73 32.12 -0.46 -11.51
CA ILE A 73 31.27 0.69 -11.86
C ILE A 73 31.86 1.49 -13.04
N ASP A 74 33.15 1.36 -13.34
CA ASP A 74 33.84 2.16 -14.37
C ASP A 74 33.34 1.91 -15.81
N GLY A 75 32.64 0.80 -16.05
CA GLY A 75 32.11 0.44 -17.38
C GLY A 75 30.86 1.21 -17.83
N GLY A 76 30.34 2.12 -17.00
CA GLY A 76 29.11 2.89 -17.27
C GLY A 76 27.80 2.14 -16.96
N PRO A 77 26.65 2.86 -16.98
CA PRO A 77 25.37 2.32 -16.48
C PRO A 77 24.92 1.03 -17.16
N LEU A 78 25.01 0.97 -18.47
CA LEU A 78 24.57 -0.21 -19.25
C LEU A 78 25.44 -1.44 -18.99
N HIS A 79 26.75 -1.25 -18.76
CA HIS A 79 27.67 -2.33 -18.41
C HIS A 79 27.34 -2.89 -17.02
N VAL A 80 27.11 -2.01 -16.05
CA VAL A 80 26.74 -2.41 -14.67
C VAL A 80 25.42 -3.18 -14.65
N ILE A 81 24.38 -2.68 -15.36
CA ILE A 81 23.10 -3.40 -15.49
C ILE A 81 23.30 -4.76 -16.15
N GLY A 82 24.05 -4.82 -17.24
CA GLY A 82 24.31 -6.08 -17.96
C GLY A 82 25.04 -7.10 -17.11
N HIS A 83 26.07 -6.67 -16.36
CA HIS A 83 26.82 -7.52 -15.45
C HIS A 83 25.95 -8.02 -14.28
N TRP A 84 25.17 -7.13 -13.68
CA TRP A 84 24.23 -7.46 -12.63
C TRP A 84 23.16 -8.47 -13.10
N LEU A 85 22.53 -8.24 -14.26
CA LEU A 85 21.56 -9.18 -14.84
C LEU A 85 22.17 -10.55 -15.14
N ALA A 86 23.41 -10.56 -15.64
CA ALA A 86 24.15 -11.82 -15.88
C ALA A 86 24.48 -12.54 -14.56
N GLY A 87 24.78 -11.82 -13.47
CA GLY A 87 24.93 -12.34 -12.13
C GLY A 87 23.64 -12.97 -11.62
N VAL A 88 22.55 -12.21 -11.65
CA VAL A 88 21.21 -12.68 -11.23
C VAL A 88 20.80 -13.95 -12.00
N ALA A 89 21.06 -14.03 -13.31
CA ALA A 89 20.76 -15.21 -14.11
C ALA A 89 21.56 -16.46 -13.69
N ARG A 90 22.70 -16.28 -13.04
CA ARG A 90 23.56 -17.36 -12.50
C ARG A 90 23.29 -17.63 -11.01
N GLY A 91 22.36 -16.89 -10.39
CA GLY A 91 22.05 -16.98 -8.94
C GLY A 91 22.97 -16.15 -8.05
N ASP A 92 23.85 -15.32 -8.64
CA ASP A 92 24.69 -14.38 -7.91
C ASP A 92 23.95 -13.05 -7.75
N LEU A 93 23.55 -12.74 -6.51
CA LEU A 93 22.84 -11.50 -6.16
C LEU A 93 23.79 -10.35 -5.77
N GLY A 94 25.10 -10.58 -5.83
CA GLY A 94 26.14 -9.61 -5.52
C GLY A 94 26.61 -9.63 -4.08
N ARG A 95 27.49 -8.68 -3.73
CA ARG A 95 28.08 -8.54 -2.40
C ARG A 95 27.65 -7.22 -1.77
N SER A 96 27.35 -7.28 -0.48
CA SER A 96 27.04 -6.09 0.32
C SER A 96 28.20 -5.09 0.29
N TRP A 97 27.87 -3.83 0.08
CA TRP A 97 28.86 -2.74 0.15
C TRP A 97 29.27 -2.41 1.59
N VAL A 98 28.48 -2.83 2.56
CA VAL A 98 28.72 -2.55 3.99
C VAL A 98 29.51 -3.68 4.64
N SER A 99 29.05 -4.93 4.49
CA SER A 99 29.68 -6.10 5.14
C SER A 99 30.72 -6.81 4.27
N GLY A 100 30.66 -6.64 2.93
CA GLY A 100 31.48 -7.40 1.97
C GLY A 100 31.05 -8.86 1.81
N ALA A 101 30.00 -9.32 2.52
CA ALA A 101 29.47 -10.68 2.43
C ALA A 101 28.58 -10.85 1.19
N ASP A 102 28.37 -12.10 0.77
CA ASP A 102 27.43 -12.44 -0.28
C ASP A 102 25.99 -12.18 0.21
N VAL A 103 25.23 -11.42 -0.57
CA VAL A 103 23.85 -10.98 -0.20
C VAL A 103 22.83 -12.11 -0.31
N GLY A 104 23.07 -13.09 -1.22
CA GLY A 104 22.08 -14.11 -1.57
C GLY A 104 21.56 -14.94 -0.40
N PRO A 105 22.43 -15.57 0.40
CA PRO A 105 22.01 -16.42 1.53
C PRO A 105 21.15 -15.66 2.55
N ASP A 106 21.63 -14.52 3.04
CA ASP A 106 20.93 -13.71 4.04
C ASP A 106 19.56 -13.24 3.53
N ALA A 107 19.51 -12.73 2.29
CA ALA A 107 18.25 -12.28 1.69
C ALA A 107 17.22 -13.42 1.53
N VAL A 108 17.66 -14.64 1.19
CA VAL A 108 16.76 -15.81 1.07
C VAL A 108 16.25 -16.26 2.44
N ASP A 109 17.10 -16.27 3.46
CA ASP A 109 16.71 -16.63 4.82
C ASP A 109 15.72 -15.62 5.39
N ALA A 110 15.99 -14.33 5.26
CA ALA A 110 15.07 -13.27 5.66
C ALA A 110 13.74 -13.32 4.88
N PHE A 111 13.79 -13.64 3.58
CA PHE A 111 12.58 -13.85 2.78
C PHE A 111 11.74 -15.03 3.30
N GLY A 112 12.37 -16.13 3.71
CA GLY A 112 11.71 -17.27 4.34
C GLY A 112 10.99 -16.89 5.64
N VAL A 113 11.63 -16.06 6.48
CA VAL A 113 11.04 -15.52 7.71
C VAL A 113 9.80 -14.67 7.39
N SER A 114 9.92 -13.72 6.46
CA SER A 114 8.79 -12.88 6.06
C SER A 114 7.64 -13.69 5.45
N LEU A 115 7.92 -14.68 4.62
CA LEU A 115 6.88 -15.56 4.06
C LEU A 115 6.12 -16.33 5.14
N SER A 116 6.82 -16.83 6.15
CA SER A 116 6.19 -17.56 7.26
C SER A 116 5.33 -16.63 8.13
N LEU A 117 5.78 -15.40 8.39
CA LEU A 117 4.99 -14.37 9.06
C LEU A 117 3.74 -14.01 8.23
N MET A 118 3.89 -13.79 6.93
CA MET A 118 2.77 -13.49 6.02
C MET A 118 1.76 -14.64 5.95
N ALA A 119 2.23 -15.88 5.95
CA ALA A 119 1.36 -17.07 5.98
C ALA A 119 0.54 -17.12 7.28
N ALA A 120 1.17 -16.86 8.43
CA ALA A 120 0.47 -16.77 9.71
C ALA A 120 -0.55 -15.62 9.73
N ALA A 121 -0.17 -14.43 9.22
CA ALA A 121 -1.06 -13.28 9.11
C ALA A 121 -2.25 -13.54 8.18
N LEU A 122 -2.03 -14.20 7.04
CA LEU A 122 -3.10 -14.63 6.13
C LEU A 122 -4.02 -15.65 6.80
N GLY A 123 -3.49 -16.57 7.61
CA GLY A 123 -4.28 -17.49 8.41
C GLY A 123 -5.25 -16.75 9.34
N VAL A 124 -4.74 -15.79 10.12
CA VAL A 124 -5.56 -14.90 10.94
C VAL A 124 -6.57 -14.14 10.07
N GLY A 125 -6.13 -13.57 8.97
CA GLY A 125 -6.97 -12.82 8.03
C GLY A 125 -8.13 -13.65 7.48
N VAL A 126 -7.89 -14.90 7.11
CA VAL A 126 -8.92 -15.84 6.62
C VAL A 126 -9.93 -16.15 7.73
N VAL A 127 -9.50 -16.39 8.97
CA VAL A 127 -10.39 -16.64 10.11
C VAL A 127 -11.29 -15.43 10.35
N VAL A 128 -10.73 -14.23 10.38
CA VAL A 128 -11.48 -12.97 10.57
C VAL A 128 -12.44 -12.74 9.40
N ALA A 129 -11.98 -12.92 8.17
CA ALA A 129 -12.83 -12.78 6.99
C ALA A 129 -13.99 -13.77 7.01
N ALA A 130 -13.74 -15.04 7.36
CA ALA A 130 -14.79 -16.05 7.50
C ALA A 130 -15.82 -15.64 8.57
N ALA A 131 -15.37 -15.14 9.72
CA ALA A 131 -16.26 -14.65 10.77
C ALA A 131 -17.16 -13.50 10.31
N LEU A 132 -16.64 -12.58 9.47
CA LEU A 132 -17.41 -11.47 8.89
C LEU A 132 -18.37 -11.88 7.77
N VAL A 133 -18.01 -12.92 6.98
CA VAL A 133 -18.81 -13.41 5.84
C VAL A 133 -19.93 -14.33 6.29
N LEU A 134 -19.71 -15.12 7.34
CA LEU A 134 -20.65 -16.16 7.81
C LEU A 134 -22.07 -15.63 8.12
N PRO A 135 -22.26 -14.46 8.77
CA PRO A 135 -23.59 -13.89 8.99
C PRO A 135 -24.31 -13.54 7.67
N ALA A 136 -23.59 -12.91 6.71
CA ALA A 136 -24.17 -12.57 5.42
C ALA A 136 -24.57 -13.82 4.62
N LEU A 137 -23.76 -14.88 4.66
CA LEU A 137 -24.05 -16.16 4.04
C LEU A 137 -25.28 -16.83 4.68
N ARG A 138 -25.39 -16.84 6.01
CA ARG A 138 -26.53 -17.40 6.74
C ARG A 138 -27.84 -16.66 6.44
N ASP A 139 -27.81 -15.32 6.42
CA ASP A 139 -28.98 -14.51 6.11
C ASP A 139 -29.42 -14.70 4.66
N GLY A 140 -28.47 -14.79 3.71
CA GLY A 140 -28.76 -15.07 2.29
C GLY A 140 -29.41 -16.44 2.09
N LEU A 141 -28.92 -17.49 2.77
CA LEU A 141 -29.52 -18.83 2.72
C LEU A 141 -30.93 -18.90 3.33
N ARG A 142 -31.28 -17.97 4.24
CA ARG A 142 -32.62 -17.80 4.81
C ARG A 142 -33.56 -16.96 3.93
N GLY A 143 -33.11 -16.56 2.74
CA GLY A 143 -33.88 -15.71 1.82
C GLY A 143 -33.99 -14.25 2.24
N ARG A 144 -33.13 -13.78 3.12
CA ARG A 144 -33.10 -12.40 3.64
C ARG A 144 -31.70 -11.80 3.48
N PRO A 145 -31.18 -11.65 2.25
CA PRO A 145 -29.84 -11.10 2.07
C PRO A 145 -29.78 -9.69 2.65
N ARG A 146 -28.90 -9.49 3.61
CA ARG A 146 -28.64 -8.20 4.24
C ARG A 146 -27.14 -7.96 4.32
N PRO A 147 -26.65 -6.74 4.04
CA PRO A 147 -25.27 -6.41 4.28
C PRO A 147 -24.95 -6.48 5.78
N ARG A 148 -24.04 -7.38 6.14
CA ARG A 148 -23.57 -7.59 7.51
C ARG A 148 -22.08 -7.35 7.61
N GLY A 149 -21.60 -7.00 8.80
CA GLY A 149 -20.16 -6.88 9.06
C GLY A 149 -19.51 -5.56 8.62
N GLY A 150 -20.25 -4.66 7.94
CA GLY A 150 -19.70 -3.41 7.42
C GLY A 150 -19.05 -2.50 8.46
N ALA A 151 -19.60 -2.43 9.68
CA ALA A 151 -19.02 -1.64 10.78
C ALA A 151 -17.74 -2.31 11.33
N ALA A 152 -17.80 -3.62 11.61
CA ALA A 152 -16.64 -4.37 12.10
C ALA A 152 -15.48 -4.37 11.08
N SER A 153 -15.78 -4.60 9.79
CA SER A 153 -14.81 -4.47 8.70
C SER A 153 -14.20 -3.07 8.67
N ALA A 154 -15.02 -2.01 8.80
CA ALA A 154 -14.54 -0.64 8.80
C ALA A 154 -13.59 -0.35 9.96
N ILE A 155 -13.92 -0.81 11.17
CA ILE A 155 -13.06 -0.64 12.36
C ILE A 155 -11.72 -1.35 12.14
N LEU A 156 -11.73 -2.61 11.68
CA LEU A 156 -10.51 -3.38 11.46
C LEU A 156 -9.60 -2.76 10.38
N ILE A 157 -10.17 -2.28 9.28
CA ILE A 157 -9.42 -1.60 8.21
C ILE A 157 -8.86 -0.25 8.67
N SER A 158 -9.53 0.41 9.63
CA SER A 158 -9.11 1.72 10.12
C SER A 158 -7.92 1.68 11.09
N LEU A 159 -7.47 0.49 11.46
CA LEU A 159 -6.32 0.25 12.34
C LEU A 159 -5.12 -0.21 11.48
N PRO A 160 -4.24 0.71 11.03
CA PRO A 160 -3.02 0.32 10.33
C PRO A 160 -2.15 -0.60 11.19
N GLU A 161 -1.45 -1.53 10.55
CA GLU A 161 -0.61 -2.54 11.20
C GLU A 161 0.47 -1.94 12.10
N TYR A 162 1.11 -0.85 11.67
CA TYR A 162 2.15 -0.15 12.44
C TYR A 162 1.62 0.57 13.69
N LEU A 163 0.31 0.81 13.79
CA LEU A 163 -0.34 1.31 15.01
C LEU A 163 -0.83 0.15 15.89
N LEU A 164 -1.36 -0.90 15.26
CA LEU A 164 -1.89 -2.05 15.97
C LEU A 164 -0.77 -2.86 16.68
N ALA A 165 0.41 -2.96 16.06
CA ALA A 165 1.55 -3.67 16.61
C ALA A 165 1.99 -3.15 17.99
N PRO A 166 2.27 -1.83 18.19
CA PRO A 166 2.60 -1.30 19.51
C PRO A 166 1.47 -1.45 20.53
N ILE A 167 0.20 -1.31 20.09
CA ILE A 167 -0.96 -1.49 20.98
C ILE A 167 -1.04 -2.92 21.48
N LEU A 168 -0.88 -3.91 20.60
CA LEU A 168 -0.88 -5.31 20.99
C LEU A 168 0.32 -5.63 21.90
N MET A 169 1.50 -5.10 21.60
CA MET A 169 2.67 -5.24 22.46
C MET A 169 2.40 -4.67 23.86
N LEU A 170 1.87 -3.46 23.95
CA LEU A 170 1.56 -2.81 25.22
C LEU A 170 0.53 -3.63 26.03
N VAL A 171 -0.54 -4.07 25.39
CA VAL A 171 -1.62 -4.80 26.08
C VAL A 171 -1.20 -6.21 26.46
N LEU A 172 -0.70 -7.00 25.48
CA LEU A 172 -0.49 -8.44 25.67
C LEU A 172 0.86 -8.78 26.30
N ALA A 173 1.92 -7.99 26.02
CA ALA A 173 3.24 -8.26 26.56
C ALA A 173 3.53 -7.46 27.84
N VAL A 174 3.16 -6.18 27.90
CA VAL A 174 3.50 -5.31 29.04
C VAL A 174 2.46 -5.42 30.16
N TYR A 175 1.19 -5.18 29.88
CA TYR A 175 0.14 -5.16 30.91
C TYR A 175 -0.30 -6.58 31.31
N LEU A 176 -0.65 -7.43 30.35
CA LEU A 176 -1.14 -8.78 30.61
C LEU A 176 -0.02 -9.80 30.81
N ARG A 177 1.18 -9.55 30.27
CA ARG A 177 2.36 -10.42 30.36
C ARG A 177 2.14 -11.86 29.90
N ILE A 178 1.25 -12.04 28.89
CA ILE A 178 0.91 -13.37 28.36
C ILE A 178 1.72 -13.76 27.13
N LEU A 179 2.34 -12.79 26.44
CA LEU A 179 3.15 -13.02 25.23
C LEU A 179 4.49 -12.28 25.31
N PRO A 180 5.57 -12.85 24.72
CA PRO A 180 6.88 -12.20 24.70
C PRO A 180 6.86 -10.98 23.77
N PRO A 181 7.50 -9.83 24.16
CA PRO A 181 7.41 -8.59 23.39
C PRO A 181 8.18 -8.60 22.07
N PHE A 182 9.29 -9.37 21.97
CA PHE A 182 10.20 -9.32 20.83
C PHE A 182 10.69 -10.70 20.40
N GLY A 183 11.20 -10.77 19.17
CA GLY A 183 11.95 -11.90 18.64
C GLY A 183 11.18 -12.78 17.68
N TRP A 184 11.83 -13.87 17.26
CA TRP A 184 11.35 -14.85 16.29
C TRP A 184 11.73 -16.26 16.71
N GLY A 185 11.22 -17.29 16.04
CA GLY A 185 11.65 -18.68 16.21
C GLY A 185 10.80 -19.53 17.17
N SER A 186 9.82 -18.95 17.89
CA SER A 186 8.84 -19.74 18.65
C SER A 186 7.40 -19.32 18.29
N PRO A 187 6.41 -20.24 18.37
CA PRO A 187 5.02 -19.92 18.00
C PRO A 187 4.43 -18.73 18.75
N GLU A 188 4.78 -18.56 20.01
CA GLU A 188 4.29 -17.47 20.87
C GLU A 188 4.72 -16.09 20.35
N LYS A 189 5.92 -15.99 19.76
CA LYS A 189 6.46 -14.76 19.18
C LYS A 189 5.82 -14.37 17.86
N VAL A 190 5.14 -15.31 17.19
CA VAL A 190 4.45 -15.09 15.92
C VAL A 190 3.05 -14.53 16.11
N ILE A 191 2.40 -14.76 17.27
CA ILE A 191 1.00 -14.42 17.53
C ILE A 191 0.74 -12.91 17.36
N MET A 192 1.46 -12.05 18.07
CA MET A 192 1.24 -10.60 18.01
C MET A 192 1.54 -10.02 16.62
N PRO A 193 2.67 -10.34 15.97
CA PRO A 193 2.94 -9.91 14.60
C PRO A 193 1.87 -10.38 13.59
N ALA A 194 1.44 -11.65 13.70
CA ALA A 194 0.40 -12.21 12.83
C ALA A 194 -0.97 -11.53 13.04
N LEU A 195 -1.33 -11.20 14.29
CA LEU A 195 -2.54 -10.43 14.61
C LEU A 195 -2.45 -9.01 14.07
N SER A 196 -1.30 -8.34 14.20
CA SER A 196 -1.09 -6.97 13.72
C SER A 196 -1.34 -6.83 12.22
N LEU A 197 -0.88 -7.79 11.43
CA LEU A 197 -1.07 -7.84 9.97
C LEU A 197 -2.41 -8.46 9.57
N GLY A 198 -2.82 -9.51 10.28
CA GLY A 198 -3.96 -10.34 9.90
C GLY A 198 -5.32 -9.70 10.21
N LEU A 199 -5.46 -8.93 11.30
CA LEU A 199 -6.73 -8.29 11.66
C LEU A 199 -7.19 -7.26 10.61
N PRO A 200 -6.36 -6.27 10.20
CA PRO A 200 -6.72 -5.35 9.13
C PRO A 200 -6.98 -6.05 7.79
N THR A 201 -6.14 -7.03 7.46
CA THR A 201 -6.26 -7.85 6.25
C THR A 201 -7.58 -8.62 6.23
N GLY A 202 -7.93 -9.27 7.33
CA GLY A 202 -9.19 -10.01 7.47
C GLY A 202 -10.40 -9.10 7.44
N GLY A 203 -10.30 -7.90 8.02
CA GLY A 203 -11.31 -6.85 7.92
C GLY A 203 -11.57 -6.45 6.48
N TYR A 204 -10.52 -6.21 5.70
CA TYR A 204 -10.62 -5.82 4.29
C TYR A 204 -11.21 -6.95 3.43
N LEU A 205 -10.63 -8.15 3.49
CA LEU A 205 -11.10 -9.30 2.73
C LEU A 205 -12.52 -9.72 3.12
N GLY A 206 -12.83 -9.73 4.42
CA GLY A 206 -14.13 -10.07 4.95
C GLY A 206 -15.22 -9.10 4.50
N GLY A 207 -14.93 -7.80 4.49
CA GLY A 207 -15.81 -6.77 3.95
C GLY A 207 -16.12 -6.98 2.47
N LEU A 208 -15.08 -7.13 1.65
CA LEU A 208 -15.21 -7.36 0.20
C LEU A 208 -16.03 -8.63 -0.11
N VAL A 209 -15.72 -9.74 0.55
CA VAL A 209 -16.41 -11.02 0.31
C VAL A 209 -17.83 -10.96 0.83
N SER A 210 -18.10 -10.35 1.99
CA SER A 210 -19.45 -10.17 2.53
C SER A 210 -20.36 -9.40 1.60
N ASP A 211 -19.84 -8.29 1.02
CA ASP A 211 -20.58 -7.47 0.04
C ASP A 211 -20.85 -8.26 -1.24
N ALA A 212 -19.84 -8.98 -1.76
CA ALA A 212 -19.98 -9.81 -2.95
C ALA A 212 -20.97 -10.96 -2.75
N VAL A 213 -20.95 -11.62 -1.60
CA VAL A 213 -21.89 -12.69 -1.24
C VAL A 213 -23.31 -12.15 -1.17
N THR A 214 -23.50 -11.00 -0.50
CA THR A 214 -24.84 -10.36 -0.38
C THR A 214 -25.40 -9.99 -1.76
N ALA A 215 -24.57 -9.38 -2.61
CA ALA A 215 -24.96 -9.03 -3.98
C ALA A 215 -25.24 -10.27 -4.84
N THR A 216 -24.46 -11.35 -4.70
CA THR A 216 -24.69 -12.61 -5.42
C THR A 216 -26.01 -13.25 -5.03
N PHE A 217 -26.43 -13.19 -3.76
CA PHE A 217 -27.74 -13.68 -3.34
C PHE A 217 -28.92 -12.92 -3.98
N SER A 218 -28.71 -11.70 -4.46
CA SER A 218 -29.71 -10.90 -5.17
C SER A 218 -29.77 -11.20 -6.69
N GLU A 219 -28.88 -12.03 -7.23
CA GLU A 219 -28.89 -12.44 -8.63
C GLU A 219 -30.06 -13.39 -8.92
N ARG A 220 -30.68 -13.28 -10.12
CA ARG A 220 -31.88 -14.05 -10.51
C ARG A 220 -31.71 -15.57 -10.46
N TRP A 221 -30.52 -16.07 -10.81
CA TRP A 221 -30.25 -17.51 -10.79
C TRP A 221 -30.38 -18.13 -9.39
N VAL A 222 -30.09 -17.37 -8.33
CA VAL A 222 -30.24 -17.84 -6.93
C VAL A 222 -31.72 -18.09 -6.62
N ALA A 223 -32.60 -17.19 -7.02
CA ALA A 223 -34.04 -17.38 -6.86
C ALA A 223 -34.52 -18.61 -7.64
N THR A 224 -34.09 -18.77 -8.90
CA THR A 224 -34.42 -19.95 -9.74
C THR A 224 -33.96 -21.26 -9.10
N TRP A 225 -32.72 -21.31 -8.57
CA TRP A 225 -32.21 -22.51 -7.89
C TRP A 225 -32.96 -22.78 -6.60
N SER A 226 -33.31 -21.76 -5.85
CA SER A 226 -34.09 -21.92 -4.60
C SER A 226 -35.50 -22.46 -4.87
N THR A 227 -36.18 -22.01 -5.95
CA THR A 227 -37.48 -22.55 -6.37
C THR A 227 -37.37 -23.98 -6.92
N ALA A 228 -36.24 -24.32 -7.55
CA ALA A 228 -35.93 -25.70 -7.97
C ALA A 228 -35.52 -26.62 -6.80
N GLY A 229 -35.58 -26.17 -5.55
CA GLY A 229 -35.25 -26.95 -4.36
C GLY A 229 -33.78 -27.06 -4.00
N ILE A 230 -32.88 -26.38 -4.74
CA ILE A 230 -31.42 -26.36 -4.43
C ILE A 230 -31.18 -25.39 -3.27
N ARG A 231 -30.80 -25.92 -2.12
CA ARG A 231 -30.65 -25.19 -0.87
C ARG A 231 -29.38 -25.61 -0.10
N GLY A 232 -29.13 -25.00 1.05
CA GLY A 232 -28.08 -25.39 1.99
C GLY A 232 -26.66 -25.28 1.42
N ARG A 233 -25.86 -26.32 1.62
CA ARG A 233 -24.43 -26.33 1.26
C ARG A 233 -24.17 -26.17 -0.23
N THR A 234 -25.01 -26.76 -1.08
CA THR A 234 -24.88 -26.68 -2.55
C THR A 234 -25.07 -25.26 -3.04
N LEU A 235 -26.12 -24.57 -2.57
CA LEU A 235 -26.36 -23.16 -2.91
C LEU A 235 -25.25 -22.26 -2.32
N ALA A 236 -24.85 -22.50 -1.07
CA ALA A 236 -23.75 -21.75 -0.44
C ALA A 236 -22.45 -21.86 -1.22
N GLY A 237 -22.06 -23.06 -1.64
CA GLY A 237 -20.85 -23.30 -2.44
C GLY A 237 -20.89 -22.60 -3.80
N ALA A 238 -22.04 -22.62 -4.49
CA ALA A 238 -22.23 -21.91 -5.76
C ALA A 238 -22.13 -20.39 -5.60
N VAL A 239 -22.77 -19.83 -4.56
CA VAL A 239 -22.71 -18.40 -4.25
C VAL A 239 -21.28 -17.98 -3.91
N LEU A 240 -20.58 -18.73 -3.04
CA LEU A 240 -19.19 -18.41 -2.69
C LEU A 240 -18.27 -18.47 -3.91
N ARG A 241 -18.39 -19.51 -4.73
CA ARG A 241 -17.60 -19.64 -5.97
C ARG A 241 -17.83 -18.46 -6.91
N ARG A 242 -19.09 -18.04 -7.08
CA ARG A 242 -19.47 -16.88 -7.92
C ARG A 242 -18.96 -15.57 -7.35
N ALA A 243 -19.05 -15.37 -6.02
CA ALA A 243 -18.62 -14.17 -5.33
C ALA A 243 -17.09 -14.03 -5.31
N LEU A 244 -16.35 -15.14 -5.09
CA LEU A 244 -14.89 -15.13 -4.95
C LEU A 244 -14.15 -14.98 -6.29
N ALA A 245 -14.69 -15.51 -7.39
CA ALA A 245 -14.01 -15.52 -8.69
C ALA A 245 -13.53 -14.13 -9.17
N PRO A 246 -14.34 -13.04 -9.12
CA PRO A 246 -13.86 -11.70 -9.49
C PRO A 246 -12.93 -11.06 -8.46
N LEU A 247 -12.87 -11.58 -7.22
CA LEU A 247 -12.06 -11.02 -6.13
C LEU A 247 -10.64 -11.59 -6.07
N THR A 248 -10.31 -12.63 -6.85
CA THR A 248 -8.99 -13.27 -6.81
C THR A 248 -7.83 -12.30 -7.05
N GLY A 249 -7.99 -11.32 -7.98
CA GLY A 249 -7.01 -10.28 -8.19
C GLY A 249 -6.83 -9.34 -6.99
N GLN A 250 -7.90 -9.05 -6.25
CA GLN A 250 -7.84 -8.24 -5.02
C GLN A 250 -7.11 -9.00 -3.90
N VAL A 251 -7.33 -10.32 -3.78
CA VAL A 251 -6.59 -11.16 -2.82
C VAL A 251 -5.09 -11.16 -3.13
N ALA A 252 -4.70 -11.27 -4.40
CA ALA A 252 -3.29 -11.18 -4.79
C ALA A 252 -2.67 -9.83 -4.41
N LEU A 253 -3.38 -8.72 -4.66
CA LEU A 253 -2.91 -7.37 -4.26
C LEU A 253 -2.76 -7.25 -2.74
N VAL A 254 -3.63 -7.89 -1.96
CA VAL A 254 -3.53 -7.92 -0.49
C VAL A 254 -2.27 -8.65 -0.04
N VAL A 255 -1.96 -9.81 -0.65
CA VAL A 255 -0.73 -10.55 -0.32
C VAL A 255 0.50 -9.70 -0.61
N VAL A 256 0.53 -9.00 -1.74
CA VAL A 256 1.63 -8.07 -2.06
C VAL A 256 1.65 -6.87 -1.09
N ALA A 257 0.50 -6.32 -0.72
CA ALA A 257 0.42 -5.21 0.24
C ALA A 257 0.93 -5.58 1.65
N LEU A 258 0.74 -6.86 2.05
CA LEU A 258 1.27 -7.37 3.33
C LEU A 258 2.79 -7.25 3.42
N THR A 259 3.54 -7.31 2.31
CA THR A 259 5.00 -7.11 2.33
C THR A 259 5.36 -5.71 2.83
N GLY A 260 4.58 -4.69 2.44
CA GLY A 260 4.79 -3.32 2.94
C GLY A 260 4.49 -3.18 4.44
N GLY A 261 3.37 -3.75 4.89
CA GLY A 261 3.01 -3.76 6.32
C GLY A 261 3.98 -4.56 7.19
N ALA A 262 4.52 -5.66 6.63
CA ALA A 262 5.50 -6.51 7.31
C ALA A 262 6.76 -5.72 7.73
N VAL A 263 7.24 -4.78 6.93
CA VAL A 263 8.42 -3.95 7.26
C VAL A 263 8.29 -3.29 8.63
N ALA A 264 7.15 -2.65 8.89
CA ALA A 264 6.90 -1.96 10.17
C ALA A 264 6.76 -2.96 11.32
N VAL A 265 6.06 -4.06 11.10
CA VAL A 265 5.84 -5.10 12.11
C VAL A 265 7.14 -5.82 12.44
N GLU A 266 7.94 -6.16 11.45
CA GLU A 266 9.26 -6.79 11.63
C GLU A 266 10.22 -5.87 12.41
N LYS A 267 10.20 -4.55 12.12
CA LYS A 267 10.96 -3.56 12.90
C LYS A 267 10.51 -3.52 14.36
N ILE A 268 9.20 -3.44 14.62
CA ILE A 268 8.63 -3.30 15.97
C ILE A 268 8.93 -4.53 16.83
N PHE A 269 8.72 -5.73 16.28
CA PHE A 269 8.92 -7.00 17.02
C PHE A 269 10.33 -7.56 16.90
N ALA A 270 11.27 -6.83 16.29
CA ALA A 270 12.66 -7.26 16.07
C ALA A 270 12.77 -8.62 15.34
N ILE A 271 11.94 -8.83 14.32
CA ILE A 271 11.91 -10.04 13.49
C ILE A 271 13.00 -9.92 12.41
N PRO A 272 13.87 -10.93 12.21
CA PRO A 272 14.89 -10.92 11.16
C PRO A 272 14.28 -11.28 9.79
N GLY A 273 13.35 -10.43 9.32
CA GLY A 273 12.66 -10.63 8.05
C GLY A 273 13.17 -9.70 6.96
N LEU A 274 12.75 -9.96 5.73
CA LEU A 274 13.15 -9.24 4.53
C LEU A 274 12.84 -7.73 4.62
N GLY A 275 11.71 -7.36 5.23
CA GLY A 275 11.31 -5.96 5.37
C GLY A 275 12.23 -5.17 6.30
N ARG A 276 12.68 -5.79 7.39
CA ARG A 276 13.65 -5.19 8.30
C ARG A 276 15.02 -5.06 7.65
N GLU A 277 15.51 -6.12 7.00
CA GLU A 277 16.78 -6.05 6.28
C GLU A 277 16.77 -5.03 5.14
N LEU A 278 15.64 -4.92 4.43
CA LEU A 278 15.44 -3.89 3.40
C LEU A 278 15.51 -2.48 4.00
N LEU A 279 14.97 -2.28 5.21
CA LEU A 279 15.06 -1.01 5.93
C LEU A 279 16.49 -0.71 6.36
N ASP A 280 17.20 -1.70 6.88
CA ASP A 280 18.60 -1.57 7.31
C ASP A 280 19.50 -1.29 6.09
N ALA A 281 19.33 -2.01 4.98
CA ALA A 281 20.04 -1.79 3.72
C ALA A 281 19.74 -0.39 3.12
N ALA A 282 18.47 0.06 3.18
CA ALA A 282 18.10 1.41 2.72
C ALA A 282 18.76 2.50 3.57
N SER A 283 18.80 2.31 4.89
CA SER A 283 19.40 3.26 5.83
C SER A 283 20.92 3.32 5.68
N ALA A 284 21.56 2.17 5.46
CA ALA A 284 22.99 2.03 5.20
C ALA A 284 23.39 2.37 3.75
N GLN A 285 22.42 2.56 2.86
CA GLN A 285 22.61 2.75 1.41
C GLN A 285 23.38 1.59 0.75
N ASP A 286 23.14 0.37 1.22
CA ASP A 286 23.69 -0.87 0.65
C ASP A 286 22.87 -1.28 -0.57
N VAL A 287 23.29 -0.80 -1.73
CA VAL A 287 22.54 -0.96 -2.97
C VAL A 287 22.45 -2.42 -3.44
N PRO A 288 23.50 -3.26 -3.40
CA PRO A 288 23.38 -4.68 -3.77
C PRO A 288 22.37 -5.44 -2.88
N ALA A 289 22.38 -5.19 -1.57
CA ALA A 289 21.39 -5.77 -0.66
C ALA A 289 19.96 -5.33 -1.02
N LEU A 290 19.76 -4.02 -1.30
CA LEU A 290 18.48 -3.50 -1.78
C LEU A 290 18.02 -4.17 -3.08
N GLN A 291 18.93 -4.30 -4.06
CA GLN A 291 18.63 -4.92 -5.36
C GLN A 291 18.17 -6.37 -5.20
N ALA A 292 18.86 -7.18 -4.41
CA ALA A 292 18.52 -8.57 -4.16
C ALA A 292 17.13 -8.72 -3.50
N GLN A 293 16.88 -7.92 -2.48
CA GLN A 293 15.61 -7.95 -1.73
C GLN A 293 14.43 -7.48 -2.59
N ILE A 294 14.61 -6.45 -3.43
CA ILE A 294 13.58 -5.98 -4.37
C ILE A 294 13.29 -7.05 -5.42
N LEU A 295 14.29 -7.79 -5.92
CA LEU A 295 14.08 -8.91 -6.84
C LEU A 295 13.23 -10.02 -6.20
N LEU A 296 13.49 -10.39 -4.94
CA LEU A 296 12.68 -11.38 -4.22
C LEU A 296 11.24 -10.92 -4.05
N LEU A 297 11.01 -9.64 -3.74
CA LEU A 297 9.66 -9.06 -3.67
C LEU A 297 8.96 -9.03 -5.03
N LEU A 298 9.71 -8.74 -6.10
CA LEU A 298 9.17 -8.81 -7.47
C LEU A 298 8.79 -10.24 -7.84
N ALA A 299 9.63 -11.22 -7.52
CA ALA A 299 9.33 -12.64 -7.72
C ALA A 299 8.07 -13.06 -6.94
N LEU A 300 7.91 -12.61 -5.69
CA LEU A 300 6.71 -12.83 -4.90
C LEU A 300 5.47 -12.22 -5.55
N ALA A 301 5.55 -11.00 -6.04
CA ALA A 301 4.42 -10.33 -6.70
C ALA A 301 4.01 -11.06 -7.99
N LEU A 302 4.98 -11.47 -8.81
CA LEU A 302 4.74 -12.21 -10.05
C LEU A 302 4.13 -13.60 -9.79
N THR A 303 4.68 -14.34 -8.84
CA THR A 303 4.18 -15.68 -8.46
C THR A 303 2.77 -15.60 -7.86
N THR A 304 2.52 -14.64 -6.97
CA THR A 304 1.19 -14.39 -6.38
C THR A 304 0.17 -14.02 -7.46
N GLY A 305 0.55 -13.16 -8.41
CA GLY A 305 -0.29 -12.79 -9.55
C GLY A 305 -0.60 -13.98 -10.46
N ALA A 306 0.38 -14.84 -10.74
CA ALA A 306 0.20 -16.06 -11.53
C ALA A 306 -0.74 -17.05 -10.83
N ILE A 307 -0.55 -17.28 -9.52
CA ILE A 307 -1.42 -18.14 -8.70
C ILE A 307 -2.86 -17.61 -8.71
N ALA A 308 -3.06 -16.30 -8.50
CA ALA A 308 -4.39 -15.68 -8.53
C ALA A 308 -5.06 -15.86 -9.90
N GLY A 309 -4.30 -15.71 -11.00
CA GLY A 309 -4.77 -15.97 -12.35
C GLY A 309 -5.20 -17.42 -12.57
N ALA A 310 -4.42 -18.38 -12.05
CA ALA A 310 -4.74 -19.81 -12.10
C ALA A 310 -6.00 -20.12 -11.28
N VAL A 311 -6.09 -19.64 -10.05
CA VAL A 311 -7.26 -19.81 -9.18
C VAL A 311 -8.52 -19.21 -9.82
N ARG A 312 -8.41 -18.03 -10.42
CA ARG A 312 -9.52 -17.42 -11.16
C ARG A 312 -10.01 -18.32 -12.29
N ARG A 313 -9.09 -18.90 -13.09
CA ARG A 313 -9.45 -19.83 -14.18
C ARG A 313 -10.15 -21.06 -13.65
N LEU A 314 -9.67 -21.62 -12.55
CA LEU A 314 -10.30 -22.79 -11.89
C LEU A 314 -11.72 -22.47 -11.37
N LEU A 315 -11.90 -21.31 -10.73
CA LEU A 315 -13.20 -20.88 -10.20
C LEU A 315 -14.21 -20.59 -11.32
N MET A 316 -13.78 -19.95 -12.41
CA MET A 316 -14.65 -19.55 -13.52
C MET A 316 -14.89 -20.67 -14.54
N GLY A 317 -13.98 -21.65 -14.66
CA GLY A 317 -14.07 -22.73 -15.64
C GLY A 317 -14.25 -22.19 -17.06
N ARG A 318 -15.17 -22.78 -17.85
CA ARG A 318 -15.47 -22.36 -19.24
C ARG A 318 -16.00 -20.93 -19.37
N ALA A 319 -16.57 -20.36 -18.31
CA ALA A 319 -17.07 -18.98 -18.31
C ALA A 319 -15.96 -17.90 -18.37
N ALA A 320 -14.70 -18.29 -18.13
CA ALA A 320 -13.56 -17.37 -18.21
C ALA A 320 -13.35 -16.73 -19.59
N GLY A 321 -13.81 -17.40 -20.68
CA GLY A 321 -13.67 -16.91 -22.05
C GLY A 321 -14.88 -16.14 -22.59
N ALA A 322 -16.02 -16.10 -21.89
CA ALA A 322 -17.29 -15.56 -22.37
C ALA A 322 -17.59 -14.10 -21.96
N GLY A 323 -16.56 -13.26 -21.79
CA GLY A 323 -16.77 -11.84 -21.43
C GLY A 323 -17.06 -11.68 -19.93
N GLY A 324 -16.06 -11.32 -19.19
CA GLY A 324 -15.91 -11.36 -17.75
C GLY A 324 -17.15 -11.07 -16.91
N LEU A 325 -17.35 -11.93 -15.92
CA LEU A 325 -18.25 -11.66 -14.81
C LEU A 325 -17.76 -10.38 -14.10
N THR A 326 -18.50 -9.30 -14.25
CA THR A 326 -18.26 -8.08 -13.47
C THR A 326 -18.50 -8.37 -12.00
N ALA A 327 -17.68 -7.77 -11.12
CA ALA A 327 -17.97 -7.81 -9.70
C ALA A 327 -19.37 -7.22 -9.47
N PRO A 328 -20.19 -7.83 -8.58
CA PRO A 328 -21.48 -7.25 -8.24
C PRO A 328 -21.29 -5.82 -7.74
N PRO A 329 -22.21 -4.90 -8.06
CA PRO A 329 -22.13 -3.52 -7.56
C PRO A 329 -22.10 -3.54 -6.02
N PRO A 330 -21.33 -2.63 -5.39
CA PRO A 330 -21.29 -2.53 -3.93
C PRO A 330 -22.70 -2.27 -3.37
N VAL A 331 -23.03 -2.95 -2.28
CA VAL A 331 -24.31 -2.73 -1.60
C VAL A 331 -24.30 -1.33 -0.97
N GLU A 332 -25.31 -0.51 -1.29
CA GLU A 332 -25.46 0.81 -0.72
C GLU A 332 -25.81 0.71 0.78
N HIS A 333 -24.98 1.30 1.62
CA HIS A 333 -25.25 1.43 3.05
C HIS A 333 -25.81 2.81 3.35
N SER A 334 -26.80 2.90 4.24
CA SER A 334 -27.42 4.16 4.69
C SER A 334 -26.34 5.17 5.16
N GLY A 335 -26.22 6.30 4.43
CA GLY A 335 -25.16 7.27 4.62
C GLY A 335 -25.26 8.17 5.87
N ARG A 336 -26.34 8.07 6.70
CA ARG A 336 -26.54 9.01 7.83
C ARG A 336 -25.55 8.81 8.96
N ALA A 337 -25.39 7.58 9.42
CA ALA A 337 -24.40 7.26 10.46
C ALA A 337 -22.96 7.52 9.98
N ALA A 338 -22.65 7.14 8.74
CA ALA A 338 -21.34 7.41 8.14
C ALA A 338 -21.05 8.92 8.05
N ARG A 339 -22.06 9.74 7.69
CA ARG A 339 -21.91 11.20 7.66
C ARG A 339 -21.66 11.78 9.06
N VAL A 340 -22.40 11.33 10.07
CA VAL A 340 -22.18 11.78 11.45
C VAL A 340 -20.77 11.45 11.91
N ILE A 341 -20.29 10.22 11.69
CA ILE A 341 -18.92 9.81 12.04
C ILE A 341 -17.88 10.65 11.29
N ALA A 342 -18.07 10.89 9.99
CA ALA A 342 -17.16 11.71 9.20
C ALA A 342 -17.08 13.15 9.70
N VAL A 343 -18.22 13.77 9.99
CA VAL A 343 -18.29 15.17 10.47
C VAL A 343 -17.71 15.28 11.90
N SER A 344 -18.08 14.37 12.80
CA SER A 344 -17.56 14.41 14.19
C SER A 344 -16.07 14.15 14.26
N GLY A 345 -15.54 13.22 13.45
CA GLY A 345 -14.10 12.98 13.38
C GLY A 345 -13.33 14.16 12.78
N ALA A 346 -13.84 14.77 11.71
CA ALA A 346 -13.24 15.99 11.15
C ALA A 346 -13.27 17.16 12.15
N ALA A 347 -14.38 17.33 12.88
CA ALA A 347 -14.50 18.37 13.90
C ALA A 347 -13.51 18.13 15.06
N LEU A 348 -13.33 16.88 15.50
CA LEU A 348 -12.35 16.52 16.53
C LEU A 348 -10.91 16.86 16.10
N LEU A 349 -10.52 16.49 14.88
CA LEU A 349 -9.20 16.83 14.35
C LEU A 349 -9.02 18.36 14.19
N ALA A 350 -10.04 19.06 13.72
CA ALA A 350 -10.00 20.51 13.61
C ALA A 350 -9.88 21.21 14.98
N LEU A 351 -10.59 20.71 15.99
CA LEU A 351 -10.50 21.20 17.37
C LEU A 351 -9.09 20.98 17.93
N MET A 352 -8.54 19.78 17.76
CA MET A 352 -7.17 19.46 18.19
C MET A 352 -6.15 20.42 17.56
N VAL A 353 -6.27 20.68 16.25
CA VAL A 353 -5.42 21.64 15.55
C VAL A 353 -5.65 23.06 16.09
N ALA A 354 -6.89 23.51 16.25
CA ALA A 354 -7.21 24.87 16.71
C ALA A 354 -6.64 25.17 18.11
N VAL A 355 -6.65 24.18 19.01
CA VAL A 355 -6.11 24.31 20.36
C VAL A 355 -4.58 24.25 20.39
N GLY A 356 -3.97 23.35 19.59
CA GLY A 356 -2.55 23.08 19.66
C GLY A 356 -1.69 23.96 18.73
N ILE A 357 -2.23 24.52 17.64
CA ILE A 357 -1.47 25.24 16.61
C ILE A 357 -0.80 26.54 17.13
N ARG A 358 -1.34 27.12 18.20
CA ARG A 358 -0.78 28.33 18.82
C ARG A 358 0.38 28.05 19.75
N ARG A 359 0.65 26.77 20.07
CA ARG A 359 1.75 26.34 20.94
C ARG A 359 2.96 25.98 20.07
N ASP A 360 4.16 26.25 20.57
CA ASP A 360 5.39 25.93 19.83
C ASP A 360 5.68 24.41 19.92
N PRO A 361 5.77 23.67 18.79
CA PRO A 361 6.06 22.25 18.78
C PRO A 361 7.53 21.91 19.04
N TYR A 362 8.42 22.90 19.09
CA TYR A 362 9.86 22.73 19.27
C TYR A 362 10.34 23.13 20.66
N ALA A 363 9.61 23.98 21.35
CA ALA A 363 9.99 24.49 22.67
C ALA A 363 9.97 23.37 23.73
N VAL A 364 11.01 23.30 24.55
CA VAL A 364 11.05 22.47 25.77
C VAL A 364 10.35 23.26 26.87
N VAL A 365 9.17 22.81 27.27
CA VAL A 365 8.27 23.54 28.19
C VAL A 365 8.07 22.84 29.54
N ALA A 366 8.56 21.61 29.66
CA ALA A 366 8.39 20.78 30.87
C ALA A 366 9.53 19.78 31.02
N ASP A 367 9.50 19.05 32.12
CA ASP A 367 10.38 17.89 32.32
C ASP A 367 10.10 16.80 31.29
N LYS A 368 11.13 15.97 31.02
CA LYS A 368 11.02 14.83 30.11
C LYS A 368 9.91 13.89 30.58
N LEU A 369 9.04 13.50 29.65
CA LEU A 369 7.93 12.60 29.89
C LEU A 369 6.96 13.09 30.98
N ALA A 370 6.80 14.41 31.13
CA ALA A 370 5.84 14.97 32.08
C ALA A 370 4.42 14.51 31.77
N GLN A 371 3.69 14.13 32.82
CA GLN A 371 2.33 13.62 32.71
C GLN A 371 1.34 14.70 32.22
N PRO A 372 0.20 14.30 31.61
CA PRO A 372 -0.86 15.20 31.28
C PRO A 372 -1.31 16.05 32.47
N SER A 373 -1.47 17.36 32.26
CA SER A 373 -1.87 18.34 33.26
C SER A 373 -2.73 19.44 32.63
N ALA A 374 -3.30 20.35 33.44
CA ALA A 374 -4.08 21.47 32.91
C ALA A 374 -3.25 22.40 31.97
N ALA A 375 -1.95 22.57 32.23
CA ALA A 375 -1.04 23.33 31.38
C ALA A 375 -0.59 22.55 30.13
N LEU A 376 -0.45 21.24 30.26
CA LEU A 376 -0.02 20.31 29.20
C LEU A 376 -1.08 19.20 29.05
N PRO A 377 -2.19 19.46 28.34
CA PRO A 377 -3.34 18.55 28.29
C PRO A 377 -3.00 17.12 27.82
N LEU A 378 -1.98 16.96 26.96
CA LEU A 378 -1.50 15.67 26.45
C LEU A 378 -0.08 15.33 26.93
N GLY A 379 0.41 16.02 27.98
CA GLY A 379 1.73 15.79 28.55
C GLY A 379 2.91 16.22 27.66
N ALA A 380 4.11 15.81 28.04
CA ALA A 380 5.34 16.09 27.32
C ALA A 380 5.97 14.83 26.71
N ASP A 381 6.79 15.04 25.66
CA ASP A 381 7.57 13.99 25.01
C ASP A 381 8.91 13.70 25.74
N SER A 382 9.74 12.84 25.13
CA SER A 382 11.06 12.47 25.69
C SER A 382 12.07 13.61 25.81
N LEU A 383 11.80 14.75 25.17
CA LEU A 383 12.62 15.94 25.26
C LEU A 383 11.96 17.06 26.09
N GLY A 384 10.76 16.85 26.65
CA GLY A 384 10.00 17.86 27.40
C GLY A 384 9.20 18.82 26.52
N ARG A 385 8.93 18.48 25.25
CA ARG A 385 8.12 19.28 24.31
C ARG A 385 6.64 18.92 24.46
N ASP A 386 5.76 19.91 24.25
CA ASP A 386 4.30 19.72 24.35
C ASP A 386 3.78 18.77 23.26
N VAL A 387 3.23 17.61 23.69
CA VAL A 387 2.67 16.60 22.77
C VAL A 387 1.48 17.13 21.98
N LEU A 388 0.61 17.98 22.58
CA LEU A 388 -0.51 18.60 21.88
C LEU A 388 -0.04 19.53 20.76
N ALA A 389 0.97 20.35 21.02
CA ALA A 389 1.57 21.22 20.00
C ALA A 389 2.12 20.40 18.85
N ARG A 390 2.90 19.35 19.15
CA ARG A 390 3.50 18.47 18.15
C ARG A 390 2.45 17.75 17.29
N VAL A 391 1.40 17.22 17.92
CA VAL A 391 0.35 16.49 17.18
C VAL A 391 -0.51 17.46 16.35
N ALA A 392 -0.76 18.68 16.83
CA ALA A 392 -1.49 19.71 16.06
C ALA A 392 -0.72 20.18 14.82
N HIS A 393 0.56 20.50 14.97
CA HIS A 393 1.42 20.86 13.82
C HIS A 393 1.67 19.66 12.91
N GLY A 394 1.77 18.45 13.47
CA GLY A 394 1.85 17.21 12.74
C GLY A 394 0.63 16.93 11.86
N ALA A 395 -0.57 17.31 12.33
CA ALA A 395 -1.78 17.26 11.52
C ALA A 395 -1.65 18.10 10.25
N VAL A 396 -1.17 19.34 10.42
CA VAL A 396 -0.97 20.24 9.27
C VAL A 396 0.10 19.70 8.33
N SER A 397 1.25 19.26 8.85
CA SER A 397 2.35 18.70 8.07
C SER A 397 1.92 17.44 7.29
N THR A 398 1.33 16.45 7.98
CA THR A 398 0.93 15.18 7.38
C THR A 398 -0.19 15.36 6.35
N VAL A 399 -1.22 16.18 6.68
CA VAL A 399 -2.36 16.40 5.78
C VAL A 399 -1.97 17.24 4.57
N SER A 400 -1.17 18.31 4.74
CA SER A 400 -0.70 19.12 3.61
C SER A 400 0.19 18.30 2.67
N GLY A 401 1.10 17.48 3.20
CA GLY A 401 1.88 16.53 2.41
C GLY A 401 1.00 15.57 1.61
N ALA A 402 -0.04 15.02 2.25
CA ALA A 402 -1.00 14.13 1.59
C ALA A 402 -1.82 14.85 0.50
N VAL A 403 -2.17 16.12 0.70
CA VAL A 403 -2.85 16.94 -0.33
C VAL A 403 -1.95 17.13 -1.54
N ILE A 404 -0.69 17.55 -1.32
CA ILE A 404 0.30 17.75 -2.40
C ILE A 404 0.46 16.46 -3.20
N VAL A 405 0.71 15.34 -2.53
CA VAL A 405 0.84 14.02 -3.17
C VAL A 405 -0.43 13.64 -3.92
N THR A 406 -1.62 13.94 -3.37
CA THR A 406 -2.90 13.64 -4.02
C THR A 406 -3.08 14.45 -5.31
N VAL A 407 -2.71 15.73 -5.31
CA VAL A 407 -2.76 16.60 -6.50
C VAL A 407 -1.81 16.08 -7.57
N VAL A 408 -0.58 15.75 -7.21
CA VAL A 408 0.41 15.16 -8.15
C VAL A 408 -0.11 13.86 -8.73
N CYS A 409 -0.62 12.94 -7.90
CA CYS A 409 -1.21 11.68 -8.36
C CYS A 409 -2.43 11.90 -9.27
N PHE A 410 -3.26 12.91 -8.99
CA PHE A 410 -4.41 13.26 -9.82
C PHE A 410 -3.98 13.73 -11.22
N ILE A 411 -2.97 14.60 -11.28
CA ILE A 411 -2.43 15.09 -12.57
C ILE A 411 -1.86 13.94 -13.38
N ILE A 412 -1.00 13.09 -12.78
CA ILE A 412 -0.42 11.93 -13.45
C ILE A 412 -1.52 10.98 -13.92
N ALA A 413 -2.50 10.68 -13.06
CA ALA A 413 -3.59 9.77 -13.37
C ALA A 413 -4.48 10.29 -14.52
N MET A 414 -4.71 11.60 -14.59
CA MET A 414 -5.45 12.23 -15.67
C MET A 414 -4.71 12.07 -17.00
N LEU A 415 -3.41 12.38 -17.03
CA LEU A 415 -2.59 12.27 -18.25
C LEU A 415 -2.49 10.82 -18.74
N VAL A 416 -2.19 9.90 -17.84
CA VAL A 416 -2.04 8.46 -18.14
C VAL A 416 -3.38 7.81 -18.52
N GLY A 417 -4.46 8.19 -17.84
CA GLY A 417 -5.81 7.68 -18.09
C GLY A 417 -6.37 8.00 -19.47
N LEU A 418 -5.86 9.02 -20.16
CA LEU A 418 -6.22 9.35 -21.53
C LEU A 418 -5.70 8.33 -22.57
N ALA A 419 -4.64 7.59 -22.26
CA ALA A 419 -4.03 6.57 -23.11
C ALA A 419 -4.04 5.16 -22.45
N PRO A 420 -5.20 4.60 -22.10
CA PRO A 420 -5.32 3.47 -21.19
C PRO A 420 -4.60 2.21 -21.68
N ARG A 421 -4.63 1.92 -22.99
CA ARG A 421 -4.00 0.69 -23.53
C ARG A 421 -2.49 0.70 -23.44
N ALA A 422 -1.85 1.84 -23.72
CA ALA A 422 -0.41 1.99 -23.65
C ALA A 422 0.10 2.01 -22.20
N ALA A 423 -0.72 2.46 -21.26
CA ALA A 423 -0.37 2.62 -19.87
C ALA A 423 -0.69 1.40 -18.98
N THR A 424 -1.42 0.39 -19.50
CA THR A 424 -1.92 -0.73 -18.70
C THR A 424 -0.82 -1.42 -17.90
N GLY A 425 0.32 -1.75 -18.50
CA GLY A 425 1.43 -2.41 -17.82
C GLY A 425 2.05 -1.56 -16.70
N PHE A 426 2.25 -0.27 -16.95
CA PHE A 426 2.77 0.66 -15.95
C PHE A 426 1.80 0.84 -14.78
N ILE A 427 0.50 0.92 -15.06
CA ILE A 427 -0.55 0.98 -14.03
C ILE A 427 -0.55 -0.30 -13.19
N GLU A 428 -0.46 -1.48 -13.82
CA GLU A 428 -0.43 -2.77 -13.13
C GLU A 428 0.81 -2.90 -12.22
N VAL A 429 2.00 -2.56 -12.72
CA VAL A 429 3.25 -2.59 -11.94
C VAL A 429 3.20 -1.61 -10.77
N ALA A 430 2.79 -0.37 -11.00
CA ALA A 430 2.70 0.61 -9.93
C ALA A 430 1.62 0.28 -8.89
N ASN A 431 0.50 -0.34 -9.30
CA ASN A 431 -0.52 -0.83 -8.36
C ASN A 431 -0.03 -2.01 -7.49
N ALA A 432 0.91 -2.80 -8.01
CA ALA A 432 1.49 -3.91 -7.27
C ALA A 432 2.57 -3.47 -6.27
N ALA A 433 3.08 -2.23 -6.35
CA ALA A 433 4.13 -1.72 -5.48
C ALA A 433 3.53 -1.04 -4.22
N PRO A 434 3.76 -1.58 -3.00
CA PRO A 434 3.38 -0.90 -1.76
C PRO A 434 4.16 0.42 -1.58
N PRO A 435 3.51 1.49 -1.06
CA PRO A 435 4.19 2.78 -0.84
C PRO A 435 5.42 2.70 0.06
N ILE A 436 5.42 1.81 1.04
CA ILE A 436 6.56 1.61 1.96
C ILE A 436 7.77 1.09 1.19
N LEU A 437 7.59 0.13 0.27
CA LEU A 437 8.69 -0.38 -0.56
C LEU A 437 9.23 0.71 -1.50
N ALA A 438 8.36 1.51 -2.10
CA ALA A 438 8.80 2.66 -2.88
C ALA A 438 9.60 3.66 -2.03
N GLY A 439 9.19 3.87 -0.76
CA GLY A 439 9.89 4.70 0.21
C GLY A 439 11.29 4.18 0.54
N LEU A 440 11.43 2.88 0.74
CA LEU A 440 12.71 2.22 0.98
C LEU A 440 13.68 2.38 -0.20
N ILE A 441 13.19 2.21 -1.43
CA ILE A 441 13.98 2.42 -2.64
C ILE A 441 14.46 3.89 -2.73
N VAL A 442 13.55 4.85 -2.55
CA VAL A 442 13.89 6.28 -2.63
C VAL A 442 14.85 6.67 -1.51
N ALA A 443 14.62 6.20 -0.28
CA ALA A 443 15.50 6.49 0.85
C ALA A 443 16.89 5.86 0.69
N GLY A 444 16.97 4.63 0.15
CA GLY A 444 18.24 3.97 -0.14
C GLY A 444 19.08 4.70 -1.21
N VAL A 445 18.42 5.40 -2.12
CA VAL A 445 19.05 6.18 -3.18
C VAL A 445 19.44 7.60 -2.71
N SER A 446 18.48 8.35 -2.16
CA SER A 446 18.63 9.79 -1.86
C SER A 446 18.81 10.10 -0.38
N GLY A 447 18.75 9.11 0.48
CA GLY A 447 18.65 9.26 1.92
C GLY A 447 17.21 9.58 2.39
N PRO A 448 16.94 9.38 3.69
CA PRO A 448 15.63 9.66 4.29
C PRO A 448 15.28 11.15 4.23
N SER A 449 14.09 11.49 3.73
CA SER A 449 13.61 12.88 3.69
C SER A 449 12.09 12.95 3.47
N ALA A 450 11.46 14.06 3.91
CA ALA A 450 10.04 14.30 3.68
C ALA A 450 9.68 14.36 2.18
N THR A 451 10.56 14.97 1.37
CA THR A 451 10.42 15.03 -0.09
C THR A 451 10.59 13.66 -0.72
N GLY A 452 11.55 12.86 -0.28
CA GLY A 452 11.74 11.47 -0.72
C GLY A 452 10.50 10.62 -0.44
N ALA A 453 9.93 10.71 0.76
CA ALA A 453 8.69 10.04 1.13
C ALA A 453 7.50 10.47 0.24
N ALA A 454 7.37 11.78 -0.03
CA ALA A 454 6.32 12.30 -0.91
C ALA A 454 6.48 11.79 -2.36
N ILE A 455 7.71 11.76 -2.90
CA ILE A 455 8.03 11.20 -4.22
C ILE A 455 7.69 9.72 -4.26
N ALA A 456 8.06 8.95 -3.25
CA ALA A 456 7.78 7.53 -3.16
C ALA A 456 6.28 7.23 -3.17
N VAL A 457 5.51 7.92 -2.31
CA VAL A 457 4.04 7.76 -2.25
C VAL A 457 3.37 8.23 -3.54
N ALA A 458 3.87 9.32 -4.16
CA ALA A 458 3.38 9.78 -5.45
C ALA A 458 3.70 8.77 -6.56
N GLY A 459 4.91 8.18 -6.55
CA GLY A 459 5.40 7.24 -7.56
C GLY A 459 4.54 5.98 -7.74
N VAL A 460 3.84 5.56 -6.69
CA VAL A 460 2.90 4.41 -6.76
C VAL A 460 1.44 4.83 -6.61
N GLY A 461 1.16 5.91 -5.89
CA GLY A 461 -0.19 6.35 -5.51
C GLY A 461 -1.05 6.90 -6.66
N TRP A 462 -0.47 7.17 -7.83
CA TRP A 462 -1.20 7.60 -9.03
C TRP A 462 -1.92 6.45 -9.73
N ALA A 463 -1.40 5.21 -9.64
CA ALA A 463 -1.84 4.09 -10.46
C ALA A 463 -3.30 3.66 -10.20
N PRO A 464 -3.81 3.59 -8.94
CA PRO A 464 -5.22 3.31 -8.71
C PRO A 464 -6.15 4.42 -9.24
N LEU A 465 -5.69 5.68 -9.24
CA LEU A 465 -6.43 6.80 -9.83
C LEU A 465 -6.43 6.72 -11.35
N ALA A 466 -5.30 6.34 -11.97
CA ALA A 466 -5.19 6.14 -13.40
C ALA A 466 -6.07 4.99 -13.90
N SER A 467 -6.15 3.89 -13.16
CA SER A 467 -7.09 2.79 -13.46
C SER A 467 -8.53 3.29 -13.49
N HIS A 468 -8.91 4.13 -12.51
CA HIS A 468 -10.25 4.70 -12.47
C HIS A 468 -10.49 5.72 -13.61
N ALA A 469 -9.52 6.60 -13.88
CA ALA A 469 -9.57 7.55 -14.99
C ALA A 469 -9.72 6.83 -16.35
N ALA A 470 -8.96 5.75 -16.57
CA ALA A 470 -9.05 4.93 -17.76
C ALA A 470 -10.45 4.33 -17.96
N GLY A 471 -11.08 3.84 -16.88
CA GLY A 471 -12.47 3.36 -16.90
C GLY A 471 -13.45 4.45 -17.28
N LEU A 472 -13.37 5.63 -16.63
CA LEU A 472 -14.22 6.78 -16.94
C LEU A 472 -14.04 7.28 -18.38
N VAL A 473 -12.81 7.34 -18.88
CA VAL A 473 -12.51 7.72 -20.26
C VAL A 473 -13.09 6.70 -21.24
N ALA A 474 -12.97 5.40 -20.96
CA ALA A 474 -13.52 4.35 -21.81
C ALA A 474 -15.05 4.42 -21.87
N GLU A 475 -15.72 4.64 -20.74
CA GLU A 475 -17.16 4.82 -20.65
C GLU A 475 -17.63 6.06 -21.42
N ASN A 476 -17.00 7.22 -21.17
CA ASN A 476 -17.37 8.47 -21.85
C ASN A 476 -17.15 8.42 -23.37
N ARG A 477 -16.11 7.72 -23.85
CA ARG A 477 -15.87 7.53 -25.29
C ARG A 477 -16.94 6.67 -25.99
N GLN A 478 -17.74 5.92 -25.25
CA GLN A 478 -18.85 5.12 -25.78
C GLN A 478 -20.18 5.88 -25.81
N ARG A 479 -20.22 7.10 -25.28
CA ARG A 479 -21.42 7.93 -25.30
C ARG A 479 -21.79 8.34 -26.75
N PRO A 480 -23.08 8.36 -27.13
CA PRO A 480 -23.50 8.68 -28.49
C PRO A 480 -23.01 10.04 -28.97
N ASP A 481 -23.00 11.07 -28.11
CA ASP A 481 -22.53 12.42 -28.41
C ASP A 481 -21.03 12.49 -28.73
N VAL A 482 -20.22 11.61 -28.13
CA VAL A 482 -18.79 11.51 -28.39
C VAL A 482 -18.51 10.66 -29.64
N LEU A 483 -19.28 9.58 -29.84
CA LEU A 483 -19.14 8.71 -31.02
C LEU A 483 -19.51 9.41 -32.32
N LEU A 484 -20.47 10.33 -32.30
CA LEU A 484 -20.92 11.09 -33.47
C LEU A 484 -20.04 12.32 -33.78
N ALA A 485 -19.27 12.83 -32.81
CA ALA A 485 -18.45 14.02 -32.95
C ALA A 485 -17.45 13.97 -34.13
N PRO A 486 -16.76 12.85 -34.44
CA PRO A 486 -15.92 12.76 -35.63
C PRO A 486 -16.68 12.87 -36.94
N VAL A 487 -17.94 12.40 -37.00
CA VAL A 487 -18.80 12.52 -38.18
C VAL A 487 -19.17 13.98 -38.44
N LEU A 488 -19.25 14.78 -37.35
CA LEU A 488 -19.48 16.23 -37.41
C LEU A 488 -18.21 17.04 -37.71
N GLY A 489 -17.08 16.37 -38.03
CA GLY A 489 -15.81 17.01 -38.35
C GLY A 489 -14.97 17.44 -37.12
N GLU A 490 -15.35 17.09 -35.90
CA GLU A 490 -14.56 17.43 -34.72
C GLU A 490 -13.27 16.59 -34.64
N GLY A 491 -12.12 17.26 -34.47
CA GLY A 491 -10.83 16.60 -34.32
C GLY A 491 -10.72 15.89 -32.96
N ARG A 492 -9.88 14.81 -32.89
CA ARG A 492 -9.70 14.00 -31.69
C ARG A 492 -9.28 14.78 -30.45
N LEU A 493 -8.40 15.78 -30.60
CA LEU A 493 -7.94 16.62 -29.49
C LEU A 493 -9.11 17.48 -28.96
N ARG A 494 -9.89 18.10 -29.83
CA ARG A 494 -11.07 18.89 -29.45
C ARG A 494 -12.08 18.04 -28.69
N ILE A 495 -12.42 16.86 -29.20
CA ILE A 495 -13.34 15.92 -28.53
C ILE A 495 -12.83 15.58 -27.15
N THR A 496 -11.54 15.28 -27.04
CA THR A 496 -10.91 14.92 -25.72
C THR A 496 -11.01 16.09 -24.75
N LEU A 497 -10.66 17.31 -25.17
CA LEU A 497 -10.61 18.48 -24.27
C LEU A 497 -12.01 19.02 -23.91
N THR A 498 -12.97 18.98 -24.85
CA THR A 498 -14.28 19.62 -24.65
C THR A 498 -15.38 18.67 -24.17
N ARG A 499 -15.27 17.37 -24.44
CA ARG A 499 -16.32 16.38 -24.11
C ARG A 499 -15.86 15.34 -23.10
N VAL A 500 -14.68 14.73 -23.28
CA VAL A 500 -14.20 13.64 -22.42
C VAL A 500 -13.62 14.19 -21.11
N LEU A 501 -12.68 15.14 -21.20
CA LEU A 501 -11.97 15.66 -20.03
C LEU A 501 -12.91 16.30 -19.00
N PRO A 502 -13.85 17.21 -19.35
CA PRO A 502 -14.77 17.79 -18.38
C PRO A 502 -15.67 16.76 -17.68
N ALA A 503 -16.05 15.70 -18.39
CA ALA A 503 -16.87 14.62 -17.83
C ALA A 503 -16.11 13.73 -16.86
N VAL A 504 -14.76 13.62 -17.00
CA VAL A 504 -13.90 12.75 -16.18
C VAL A 504 -13.35 13.49 -14.96
N VAL A 505 -13.03 14.79 -15.07
CA VAL A 505 -12.37 15.57 -14.00
C VAL A 505 -13.14 15.51 -12.67
N GLY A 506 -14.44 15.76 -12.67
CA GLY A 506 -15.26 15.81 -11.46
C GLY A 506 -15.31 14.46 -10.70
N PRO A 507 -15.71 13.36 -11.35
CA PRO A 507 -15.71 12.03 -10.75
C PRO A 507 -14.31 11.59 -10.26
N LEU A 508 -13.26 11.87 -11.05
CA LEU A 508 -11.89 11.53 -10.68
C LEU A 508 -11.39 12.36 -9.49
N ALA A 509 -11.69 13.66 -9.43
CA ALA A 509 -11.33 14.52 -8.29
C ALA A 509 -12.00 14.05 -7.00
N ARG A 510 -13.27 13.65 -7.06
CA ARG A 510 -13.99 13.04 -5.94
C ARG A 510 -13.30 11.76 -5.48
N HIS A 511 -12.92 10.89 -6.42
CA HIS A 511 -12.20 9.65 -6.12
C HIS A 511 -10.82 9.91 -5.52
N ALA A 512 -10.09 10.94 -6.00
CA ALA A 512 -8.80 11.36 -5.47
C ALA A 512 -8.92 11.87 -4.01
N ALA A 513 -9.94 12.69 -3.74
CA ALA A 513 -10.22 13.18 -2.38
C ALA A 513 -10.50 12.05 -1.39
N LEU A 514 -11.23 11.00 -1.81
CA LEU A 514 -11.49 9.80 -1.00
C LEU A 514 -10.23 8.98 -0.69
N ARG A 515 -9.16 9.13 -1.49
CA ARG A 515 -7.88 8.44 -1.29
C ARG A 515 -6.82 9.27 -0.54
N LEU A 516 -7.10 10.55 -0.27
CA LEU A 516 -6.18 11.44 0.45
C LEU A 516 -5.71 10.85 1.80
N PRO A 517 -6.60 10.31 2.64
CA PRO A 517 -6.16 9.81 3.94
C PRO A 517 -5.29 8.56 3.87
N GLY A 518 -5.50 7.70 2.86
CA GLY A 518 -4.58 6.58 2.61
C GLY A 518 -3.15 7.07 2.30
N LYS A 519 -3.01 8.23 1.63
CA LYS A 519 -1.71 8.86 1.40
C LYS A 519 -1.12 9.47 2.68
N ALA A 520 -1.95 10.08 3.52
CA ALA A 520 -1.52 10.58 4.83
C ALA A 520 -0.99 9.44 5.71
N LEU A 521 -1.70 8.30 5.75
CA LEU A 521 -1.25 7.11 6.46
C LEU A 521 0.05 6.52 5.88
N ALA A 522 0.21 6.52 4.55
CA ALA A 522 1.43 6.06 3.92
C ALA A 522 2.63 6.97 4.23
N LEU A 523 2.45 8.30 4.21
CA LEU A 523 3.48 9.25 4.64
C LEU A 523 3.85 9.06 6.11
N ALA A 524 2.84 8.91 6.99
CA ALA A 524 3.07 8.67 8.41
C ALA A 524 3.77 7.31 8.65
N ALA A 525 3.46 6.27 7.89
CA ALA A 525 4.18 5.00 7.96
C ALA A 525 5.66 5.15 7.57
N LEU A 526 5.96 5.92 6.53
CA LEU A 526 7.35 6.24 6.15
C LEU A 526 8.06 7.08 7.21
N GLY A 527 7.38 8.08 7.79
CA GLY A 527 7.90 8.85 8.93
C GLY A 527 8.20 7.96 10.13
N PHE A 528 7.29 7.05 10.48
CA PHE A 528 7.47 6.06 11.55
C PHE A 528 8.68 5.13 11.32
N LEU A 529 8.91 4.73 10.08
CA LEU A 529 10.06 3.92 9.71
C LEU A 529 11.39 4.70 9.69
N GLY A 530 11.35 6.04 9.80
CA GLY A 530 12.51 6.91 9.72
C GLY A 530 12.92 7.26 8.28
N LEU A 531 12.09 6.91 7.28
CA LEU A 531 12.33 7.17 5.85
C LEU A 531 11.74 8.50 5.37
N GLY A 532 10.95 9.16 6.23
CA GLY A 532 10.23 10.39 5.95
C GLY A 532 10.91 11.63 6.52
N ALA A 533 10.10 12.51 7.12
CA ALA A 533 10.58 13.70 7.82
C ALA A 533 11.56 13.31 8.93
N GLN A 534 12.57 14.15 9.14
CA GLN A 534 13.61 13.94 10.14
C GLN A 534 13.36 14.83 11.37
N SER A 535 13.86 14.39 12.54
CA SER A 535 13.80 15.18 13.77
C SER A 535 14.45 16.58 13.54
N PRO A 536 13.85 17.64 14.10
CA PRO A 536 12.78 17.71 15.09
C PRO A 536 11.35 17.87 14.51
N ALA A 537 11.10 17.60 13.24
CA ALA A 537 9.81 17.82 12.58
C ALA A 537 8.65 17.19 13.36
N PRO A 538 7.49 17.88 13.49
CA PRO A 538 6.34 17.36 14.24
C PRO A 538 5.42 16.45 13.40
N GLU A 539 5.96 15.71 12.41
CA GLU A 539 5.18 14.79 11.59
C GLU A 539 4.68 13.60 12.42
N TRP A 540 3.43 13.15 12.21
CA TRP A 540 2.76 12.17 13.08
C TRP A 540 3.47 10.82 13.17
N GLY A 541 4.00 10.31 12.06
CA GLY A 541 4.73 9.04 12.04
C GLY A 541 6.05 9.14 12.81
N LEU A 542 6.77 10.23 12.64
CA LEU A 542 8.01 10.51 13.37
C LEU A 542 7.76 10.71 14.86
N VAL A 543 6.71 11.49 15.22
CA VAL A 543 6.32 11.69 16.63
C VAL A 543 5.99 10.36 17.31
N LEU A 544 5.30 9.47 16.59
CA LEU A 544 4.98 8.12 17.08
C LEU A 544 6.25 7.27 17.25
N SER A 545 7.18 7.32 16.27
CA SER A 545 8.44 6.60 16.32
C SER A 545 9.32 7.05 17.48
N ASP A 546 9.42 8.38 17.70
CA ASP A 546 10.19 8.98 18.81
C ASP A 546 9.61 8.59 20.18
N ALA A 547 8.29 8.42 20.28
CA ALA A 547 7.60 8.10 21.53
C ALA A 547 7.62 6.59 21.88
N LEU A 548 7.76 5.70 20.88
CA LEU A 548 7.62 4.26 21.04
C LEU A 548 8.57 3.64 22.11
N PRO A 549 9.86 4.02 22.22
CA PRO A 549 10.74 3.50 23.25
C PRO A 549 10.29 3.81 24.70
N TYR A 550 9.39 4.78 24.86
CA TYR A 550 8.89 5.25 26.16
C TYR A 550 7.45 4.83 26.44
N ILE A 551 6.89 3.88 25.66
CA ILE A 551 5.49 3.47 25.73
C ILE A 551 5.04 3.03 27.13
N GLU A 552 5.92 2.40 27.90
CA GLU A 552 5.64 1.97 29.27
C GLU A 552 5.58 3.14 30.27
N ARG A 553 6.39 4.18 30.05
CA ARG A 553 6.53 5.33 30.97
C ARG A 553 5.60 6.48 30.59
N ALA A 554 5.38 6.70 29.30
CA ALA A 554 4.59 7.80 28.74
C ALA A 554 3.61 7.29 27.68
N PRO A 555 2.63 6.44 28.03
CA PRO A 555 1.68 5.89 27.06
C PRO A 555 0.90 6.96 26.31
N TRP A 556 0.67 8.14 26.91
CA TRP A 556 0.00 9.28 26.26
C TRP A 556 0.77 9.81 25.06
N ALA A 557 2.10 9.80 25.09
CA ALA A 557 2.93 10.29 23.99
C ALA A 557 2.80 9.41 22.73
N VAL A 558 2.56 8.10 22.90
CA VAL A 558 2.27 7.15 21.82
C VAL A 558 0.79 7.17 21.44
N ALA A 559 -0.11 7.16 22.44
CA ALA A 559 -1.54 7.07 22.21
C ALA A 559 -2.11 8.28 21.45
N THR A 560 -1.56 9.48 21.67
CA THR A 560 -2.09 10.70 21.06
C THR A 560 -1.89 10.74 19.53
N PRO A 561 -0.69 10.62 18.97
CA PRO A 561 -0.50 10.59 17.51
C PRO A 561 -1.17 9.35 16.89
N ALA A 562 -1.17 8.21 17.59
CA ALA A 562 -1.87 7.01 17.15
C ALA A 562 -3.38 7.25 17.04
N ALA A 563 -3.99 7.85 18.06
CA ALA A 563 -5.41 8.20 18.05
C ALA A 563 -5.75 9.20 16.93
N ALA A 564 -4.90 10.20 16.67
CA ALA A 564 -5.09 11.15 15.59
C ALA A 564 -5.11 10.45 14.21
N LEU A 565 -4.18 9.52 13.97
CA LEU A 565 -4.13 8.71 12.74
C LEU A 565 -5.35 7.78 12.60
N VAL A 566 -5.79 7.15 13.70
CA VAL A 566 -7.00 6.31 13.71
C VAL A 566 -8.25 7.16 13.44
N VAL A 567 -8.40 8.33 14.07
CA VAL A 567 -9.51 9.24 13.81
C VAL A 567 -9.50 9.70 12.34
N LEU A 568 -8.35 10.05 11.79
CA LEU A 568 -8.22 10.39 10.37
C LEU A 568 -8.68 9.23 9.48
N SER A 569 -8.25 7.99 9.78
CA SER A 569 -8.62 6.79 9.04
C SER A 569 -10.13 6.52 9.09
N ILE A 570 -10.71 6.52 10.29
CA ILE A 570 -12.16 6.30 10.49
C ILE A 570 -12.98 7.38 9.78
N THR A 571 -12.60 8.66 9.95
CA THR A 571 -13.24 9.82 9.29
C THR A 571 -13.28 9.62 7.79
N SER A 572 -12.20 9.14 7.22
CA SER A 572 -12.02 8.94 5.79
C SER A 572 -12.88 7.80 5.24
N VAL A 573 -12.86 6.65 5.93
CA VAL A 573 -13.71 5.50 5.58
C VAL A 573 -15.18 5.90 5.67
N ALA A 574 -15.56 6.65 6.70
CA ALA A 574 -16.91 7.13 6.87
C ALA A 574 -17.32 8.16 5.78
N ALA A 575 -16.43 9.11 5.45
CA ALA A 575 -16.65 10.08 4.37
C ALA A 575 -16.84 9.38 3.02
N SER A 576 -16.01 8.35 2.71
CA SER A 576 -16.13 7.58 1.47
C SER A 576 -17.50 6.89 1.32
N ARG A 577 -18.05 6.40 2.44
CA ARG A 577 -19.38 5.77 2.47
C ARG A 577 -20.54 6.77 2.39
N SER A 578 -20.34 7.98 2.93
CA SER A 578 -21.38 9.02 2.90
C SER A 578 -21.57 9.68 1.54
N MET A 579 -20.54 9.65 0.67
CA MET A 579 -20.55 10.27 -0.68
C MET A 579 -21.01 9.32 -1.80
N ARG A 580 -21.19 8.03 -1.52
CA ARG A 580 -21.76 7.07 -2.47
C ARG A 580 -23.29 7.24 -2.49
N ARG A 581 -23.79 8.21 -3.29
CA ARG A 581 -25.17 8.37 -3.70
C ARG A 581 -25.28 8.24 -5.21
#